data_4c2f96d34232e392e018ac3f498deb3d
#
_entry.id   4c2f96d34232e392e018ac3f498deb3d
#
_cell.length_a   1.000
_cell.length_b   1.000
_cell.length_c   1.000
_cell.angle_alpha   90.00
_cell.angle_beta   90.00
_cell.angle_gamma   90.00
#
_symmetry.space_group_name_H-M   'P 1'
#
loop_
_entity.id
_entity.type
_entity.pdbx_description
1 polymer ?
#
loop_
_entity_poly.entity_id
_entity_poly.type
_entity_poly.pdbx_seq_one_letter_code
_entity_poly.pdbx_strand_id
1 'polypeptide(L)'
;MITYPDFYTNSCCSHPIADFPLEAEEENATGIKRAAVRRLNYELGIPLESLPLDSLNYITRIHYKDEGNGKWGEHEIDYVIFIQADVKIKPNPNEISEISFVPRTELDEYIHTLSGPLTPWFQLILKHRLKLWWDNLENLDEFKNYEKILQLKA
;
A
#
# COMPACT_ATOMS: atom_id res chain seq x y z
N MET A 1 -14.56 -4.28 -4.90
CA MET A 1 -13.68 -3.59 -5.88
C MET A 1 -14.12 -3.93 -7.28
N ILE A 2 -14.11 -2.98 -8.23
CA ILE A 2 -14.51 -3.24 -9.63
C ILE A 2 -13.33 -3.80 -10.43
N THR A 3 -12.14 -3.28 -10.17
CA THR A 3 -10.88 -3.77 -10.72
C THR A 3 -10.29 -4.84 -9.80
N TYR A 4 -9.63 -5.83 -10.36
CA TYR A 4 -8.84 -6.87 -9.68
C TYR A 4 -9.54 -7.58 -8.50
N PRO A 5 -10.81 -8.06 -8.64
CA PRO A 5 -11.44 -8.86 -7.59
C PRO A 5 -10.65 -10.16 -7.38
N ASP A 6 -10.53 -10.60 -6.11
CA ASP A 6 -9.84 -11.84 -5.73
C ASP A 6 -8.33 -11.89 -6.04
N PHE A 7 -7.71 -10.73 -6.23
CA PHE A 7 -6.24 -10.63 -6.35
C PHE A 7 -5.61 -10.44 -4.97
N TYR A 8 -4.44 -11.06 -4.80
CA TYR A 8 -3.58 -10.76 -3.64
C TYR A 8 -2.89 -9.41 -3.83
N THR A 9 -2.74 -8.67 -2.73
CA THR A 9 -2.19 -7.32 -2.79
C THR A 9 -1.45 -6.96 -1.50
N ASN A 10 -0.91 -5.73 -1.43
CA ASN A 10 -0.37 -5.13 -0.22
C ASN A 10 -1.46 -4.91 0.85
N SER A 11 -1.03 -4.55 2.05
CA SER A 11 -1.90 -4.48 3.24
C SER A 11 -3.13 -3.60 3.08
N CYS A 12 -3.02 -2.49 2.35
CA CYS A 12 -4.12 -1.57 2.08
C CYS A 12 -3.82 -0.76 0.83
N CYS A 13 -4.81 -0.59 -0.03
CA CYS A 13 -4.72 0.28 -1.20
C CYS A 13 -6.03 1.05 -1.34
N SER A 14 -5.94 2.38 -1.43
CA SER A 14 -7.13 3.22 -1.47
C SER A 14 -6.83 4.62 -1.98
N HIS A 15 -7.89 5.43 -2.09
CA HIS A 15 -7.84 6.79 -2.58
C HIS A 15 -8.18 7.79 -1.46
N PRO A 16 -7.50 8.95 -1.41
CA PRO A 16 -7.99 10.11 -0.65
C PRO A 16 -9.35 10.55 -1.16
N ILE A 17 -10.14 11.11 -0.27
CA ILE A 17 -11.48 11.63 -0.62
C ILE A 17 -11.38 13.14 -0.81
N ALA A 18 -11.64 13.62 -2.03
CA ALA A 18 -11.53 15.03 -2.38
C ALA A 18 -12.42 15.96 -1.54
N ASP A 19 -13.58 15.46 -1.12
CA ASP A 19 -14.52 16.22 -0.27
C ASP A 19 -14.11 16.25 1.23
N PHE A 20 -13.01 15.60 1.59
CA PHE A 20 -12.43 15.68 2.93
C PHE A 20 -11.21 16.61 2.94
N PRO A 21 -11.37 17.90 3.33
CA PRO A 21 -10.27 18.86 3.27
C PRO A 21 -9.00 18.40 3.99
N LEU A 22 -9.14 17.61 5.06
CA LEU A 22 -8.02 17.06 5.82
C LEU A 22 -7.22 15.99 5.04
N GLU A 23 -7.83 15.34 4.05
CA GLU A 23 -7.13 14.40 3.16
C GLU A 23 -6.50 15.08 1.94
N ALA A 24 -6.79 16.36 1.70
CA ALA A 24 -6.18 17.19 0.67
C ALA A 24 -4.93 17.96 1.15
N GLU A 25 -4.55 17.83 2.42
CA GLU A 25 -3.38 18.52 2.99
C GLU A 25 -2.07 17.95 2.42
N GLU A 26 -1.35 18.74 1.65
CA GLU A 26 -0.15 18.29 0.94
C GLU A 26 1.10 18.30 1.83
N GLU A 27 1.17 19.18 2.82
CA GLU A 27 2.34 19.30 3.68
C GLU A 27 2.70 17.98 4.37
N ASN A 28 3.94 17.53 4.19
CA ASN A 28 4.47 16.27 4.73
C ASN A 28 3.63 15.03 4.37
N ALA A 29 2.87 15.08 3.26
CA ALA A 29 1.91 14.06 2.84
C ALA A 29 0.84 13.74 3.92
N THR A 30 0.50 14.74 4.75
CA THR A 30 -0.40 14.56 5.91
C THR A 30 -1.78 14.08 5.46
N GLY A 31 -2.33 14.63 4.40
CA GLY A 31 -3.62 14.20 3.85
C GLY A 31 -3.62 12.75 3.42
N ILE A 32 -2.58 12.31 2.70
CA ILE A 32 -2.41 10.91 2.28
C ILE A 32 -2.28 9.97 3.48
N LYS A 33 -1.53 10.37 4.51
CA LYS A 33 -1.42 9.59 5.75
C LYS A 33 -2.78 9.44 6.46
N ARG A 34 -3.59 10.51 6.49
CA ARG A 34 -4.95 10.46 7.06
C ARG A 34 -5.85 9.52 6.26
N ALA A 35 -5.79 9.56 4.94
CA ALA A 35 -6.51 8.61 4.09
C ALA A 35 -6.08 7.17 4.37
N ALA A 36 -4.78 6.91 4.51
CA ALA A 36 -4.25 5.60 4.86
C ALA A 36 -4.77 5.12 6.23
N VAL A 37 -4.73 5.97 7.27
CA VAL A 37 -5.27 5.65 8.60
C VAL A 37 -6.75 5.30 8.54
N ARG A 38 -7.55 6.11 7.83
CA ARG A 38 -8.98 5.85 7.65
C ARG A 38 -9.22 4.49 7.00
N ARG A 39 -8.46 4.16 5.97
CA ARG A 39 -8.63 2.90 5.23
C ARG A 39 -8.11 1.69 6.00
N LEU A 40 -6.98 1.79 6.67
CA LEU A 40 -6.47 0.74 7.55
C LEU A 40 -7.47 0.41 8.67
N ASN A 41 -8.11 1.43 9.25
CA ASN A 41 -9.18 1.20 10.22
C ASN A 41 -10.41 0.54 9.59
N TYR A 42 -10.85 1.00 8.41
CA TYR A 42 -12.04 0.49 7.74
C TYR A 42 -11.85 -0.94 7.21
N GLU A 43 -10.73 -1.22 6.54
CA GLU A 43 -10.48 -2.51 5.90
C GLU A 43 -9.96 -3.56 6.89
N LEU A 44 -9.00 -3.17 7.73
CA LEU A 44 -8.30 -4.09 8.62
C LEU A 44 -8.74 -3.99 10.08
N GLY A 45 -9.64 -3.06 10.40
CA GLY A 45 -10.14 -2.87 11.76
C GLY A 45 -9.07 -2.47 12.77
N ILE A 46 -7.95 -1.88 12.31
CA ILE A 46 -6.90 -1.41 13.22
C ILE A 46 -7.42 -0.20 13.99
N PRO A 47 -7.33 -0.20 15.35
CA PRO A 47 -7.78 0.92 16.15
C PRO A 47 -7.03 2.22 15.78
N LEU A 48 -7.75 3.34 15.68
CA LEU A 48 -7.16 4.64 15.28
C LEU A 48 -6.04 5.09 16.22
N GLU A 49 -6.17 4.81 17.50
CA GLU A 49 -5.15 5.10 18.52
C GLU A 49 -3.85 4.32 18.31
N SER A 50 -3.88 3.23 17.54
CA SER A 50 -2.70 2.45 17.17
C SER A 50 -2.02 2.96 15.89
N LEU A 51 -2.57 4.00 15.26
CA LEU A 51 -2.12 4.55 13.99
C LEU A 51 -1.80 6.06 14.09
N PRO A 52 -0.91 6.50 14.99
CA PRO A 52 -0.51 7.90 15.01
C PRO A 52 0.15 8.28 13.68
N LEU A 53 -0.12 9.46 13.15
CA LEU A 53 0.38 9.89 11.83
C LEU A 53 1.90 9.82 11.71
N ASP A 54 2.61 10.02 12.81
CA ASP A 54 4.09 9.97 12.87
C ASP A 54 4.64 8.54 12.69
N SER A 55 3.81 7.51 12.91
CA SER A 55 4.19 6.13 12.66
C SER A 55 4.12 5.75 11.17
N LEU A 56 3.49 6.57 10.34
CA LEU A 56 3.38 6.36 8.91
C LEU A 56 4.54 7.01 8.18
N ASN A 57 5.38 6.20 7.58
CA ASN A 57 6.54 6.64 6.80
C ASN A 57 6.18 6.75 5.32
N TYR A 58 5.98 7.96 4.84
CA TYR A 58 5.87 8.22 3.41
C TYR A 58 7.24 8.09 2.75
N ILE A 59 7.37 7.23 1.75
CA ILE A 59 8.64 6.92 1.09
C ILE A 59 8.79 7.68 -0.22
N THR A 60 7.85 7.50 -1.13
CA THR A 60 7.91 8.05 -2.48
C THR A 60 6.58 7.90 -3.20
N ARG A 61 6.51 8.44 -4.41
CA ARG A 61 5.42 8.18 -5.35
C ARG A 61 5.90 7.24 -6.45
N ILE A 62 5.03 6.34 -6.85
CA ILE A 62 5.23 5.48 -8.01
C ILE A 62 4.16 5.80 -9.06
N HIS A 63 4.53 5.64 -10.31
CA HIS A 63 3.59 5.73 -11.43
C HIS A 63 3.58 4.40 -12.15
N TYR A 64 2.40 3.87 -12.39
CA TYR A 64 2.22 2.68 -13.20
C TYR A 64 1.00 2.82 -14.11
N LYS A 65 0.97 1.97 -15.11
CA LYS A 65 -0.17 1.80 -15.99
C LYS A 65 -0.40 0.31 -16.22
N ASP A 66 -1.63 -0.11 -16.07
CA ASP A 66 -2.11 -1.42 -16.43
C ASP A 66 -3.39 -1.30 -17.27
N GLU A 67 -3.43 -1.96 -18.43
CA GLU A 67 -4.58 -1.90 -19.32
C GLU A 67 -5.73 -2.80 -18.86
N GLY A 68 -5.48 -3.65 -17.87
CA GLY A 68 -6.46 -4.55 -17.28
C GLY A 68 -7.06 -5.51 -18.31
N ASN A 69 -8.39 -5.60 -18.33
CA ASN A 69 -9.13 -6.47 -19.25
C ASN A 69 -9.58 -5.77 -20.54
N GLY A 70 -9.06 -4.58 -20.84
CA GLY A 70 -9.43 -3.75 -21.99
C GLY A 70 -10.71 -2.93 -21.80
N LYS A 71 -11.49 -3.16 -20.75
CA LYS A 71 -12.63 -2.35 -20.35
C LYS A 71 -12.34 -1.55 -19.08
N TRP A 72 -11.63 -2.17 -18.13
CA TRP A 72 -11.24 -1.61 -16.87
C TRP A 72 -9.74 -1.82 -16.70
N GLY A 73 -9.02 -0.77 -16.45
CA GLY A 73 -7.60 -0.76 -16.17
C GLY A 73 -7.29 0.40 -15.22
N GLU A 74 -6.01 0.56 -14.89
CA GLU A 74 -5.54 1.60 -13.98
C GLU A 74 -4.35 2.35 -14.56
N HIS A 75 -4.32 3.65 -14.28
CA HIS A 75 -3.23 4.53 -14.65
C HIS A 75 -3.10 5.58 -13.56
N GLU A 76 -2.21 5.31 -12.60
CA GLU A 76 -2.23 5.99 -11.31
C GLU A 76 -0.84 6.44 -10.86
N ILE A 77 -0.86 7.38 -9.92
CA ILE A 77 0.29 7.77 -9.10
C ILE A 77 -0.04 7.38 -7.67
N ASP A 78 0.68 6.38 -7.16
CA ASP A 78 0.48 5.88 -5.81
C ASP A 78 1.51 6.46 -4.86
N TYR A 79 1.06 6.81 -3.67
CA TYR A 79 1.91 7.18 -2.54
C TYR A 79 2.24 5.94 -1.72
N VAL A 80 3.52 5.60 -1.64
CA VAL A 80 3.99 4.44 -0.88
C VAL A 80 4.24 4.85 0.56
N ILE A 81 3.51 4.19 1.47
CA ILE A 81 3.60 4.44 2.91
C ILE A 81 3.95 3.13 3.62
N PHE A 82 4.93 3.17 4.51
CA PHE A 82 5.25 2.10 5.43
C PHE A 82 4.82 2.45 6.84
N ILE A 83 4.33 1.44 7.55
CA ILE A 83 4.07 1.51 8.97
C ILE A 83 4.76 0.35 9.68
N GLN A 84 5.42 0.65 10.79
CA GLN A 84 5.99 -0.33 11.71
C GLN A 84 5.25 -0.19 13.04
N ALA A 85 4.34 -1.10 13.31
CA ALA A 85 3.53 -1.05 14.52
C ALA A 85 3.07 -2.46 14.92
N ASP A 86 2.96 -2.69 16.21
CA ASP A 86 2.27 -3.86 16.76
C ASP A 86 0.78 -3.55 16.84
N VAL A 87 0.01 -4.11 15.94
CA VAL A 87 -1.41 -3.78 15.77
C VAL A 87 -2.31 -5.00 15.88
N LYS A 88 -3.47 -4.81 16.48
CA LYS A 88 -4.55 -5.78 16.43
C LYS A 88 -5.34 -5.59 15.14
N ILE A 89 -5.53 -6.68 14.40
CA ILE A 89 -6.24 -6.67 13.12
C ILE A 89 -7.57 -7.40 13.28
N LYS A 90 -8.64 -6.77 12.79
CA LYS A 90 -9.98 -7.36 12.67
C LYS A 90 -10.52 -7.04 11.27
N PRO A 91 -10.21 -7.86 10.26
CA PRO A 91 -10.60 -7.58 8.88
C PRO A 91 -12.08 -7.37 8.69
N ASN A 92 -12.44 -6.41 7.85
CA ASN A 92 -13.80 -6.22 7.39
C ASN A 92 -14.10 -7.26 6.30
N PRO A 93 -15.03 -8.20 6.53
CA PRO A 93 -15.30 -9.28 5.57
C PRO A 93 -15.92 -8.80 4.24
N ASN A 94 -16.42 -7.56 4.19
CA ASN A 94 -16.91 -6.97 2.94
C ASN A 94 -15.80 -6.45 2.03
N GLU A 95 -14.58 -6.26 2.57
CA GLU A 95 -13.43 -5.72 1.85
C GLU A 95 -12.32 -6.76 1.71
N ILE A 96 -12.10 -7.57 2.74
CA ILE A 96 -10.95 -8.46 2.87
C ILE A 96 -11.43 -9.89 3.07
N SER A 97 -11.05 -10.77 2.17
CA SER A 97 -11.36 -12.21 2.24
C SER A 97 -10.30 -13.00 3.02
N GLU A 98 -9.04 -12.57 2.93
CA GLU A 98 -7.91 -13.28 3.54
C GLU A 98 -6.80 -12.31 3.95
N ILE A 99 -6.11 -12.64 5.04
CA ILE A 99 -4.89 -11.94 5.50
C ILE A 99 -3.83 -12.97 5.85
N SER A 100 -2.59 -12.65 5.47
CA SER A 100 -1.41 -13.41 5.89
C SER A 100 -0.32 -12.49 6.42
N PHE A 101 0.32 -12.92 7.48
CA PHE A 101 1.52 -12.29 8.01
C PHE A 101 2.73 -13.07 7.50
N VAL A 102 3.54 -12.43 6.69
CA VAL A 102 4.65 -13.08 5.99
C VAL A 102 5.96 -12.44 6.44
N PRO A 103 6.88 -13.21 7.05
CA PRO A 103 8.21 -12.72 7.36
C PRO A 103 8.98 -12.33 6.08
N ARG A 104 9.85 -11.32 6.17
CA ARG A 104 10.67 -10.89 5.03
C ARG A 104 11.46 -12.04 4.39
N THR A 105 11.98 -12.93 5.21
CA THR A 105 12.78 -14.09 4.78
C THR A 105 11.99 -15.14 4.02
N GLU A 106 10.68 -15.19 4.22
CA GLU A 106 9.79 -16.19 3.61
C GLU A 106 8.98 -15.62 2.44
N LEU A 107 9.08 -14.31 2.19
CA LEU A 107 8.23 -13.62 1.20
C LEU A 107 8.30 -14.25 -0.19
N ASP A 108 9.50 -14.58 -0.66
CA ASP A 108 9.68 -15.12 -2.01
C ASP A 108 9.04 -16.50 -2.16
N GLU A 109 9.24 -17.37 -1.18
CA GLU A 109 8.63 -18.70 -1.16
C GLU A 109 7.11 -18.59 -1.03
N TYR A 110 6.64 -17.74 -0.12
CA TYR A 110 5.22 -17.53 0.11
C TYR A 110 4.48 -17.07 -1.16
N ILE A 111 5.04 -16.11 -1.91
CA ILE A 111 4.43 -15.62 -3.17
C ILE A 111 4.19 -16.77 -4.15
N HIS A 112 5.10 -17.74 -4.22
CA HIS A 112 4.94 -18.91 -5.10
C HIS A 112 3.86 -19.90 -4.64
N THR A 113 3.41 -19.82 -3.40
CA THR A 113 2.34 -20.69 -2.86
C THR A 113 0.94 -20.13 -3.08
N LEU A 114 0.82 -18.85 -3.48
CA LEU A 114 -0.47 -18.21 -3.67
C LEU A 114 -1.27 -18.86 -4.79
N SER A 115 -2.55 -19.09 -4.53
CA SER A 115 -3.48 -19.72 -5.48
C SER A 115 -4.01 -18.78 -6.56
N GLY A 116 -3.82 -17.48 -6.38
CA GLY A 116 -4.31 -16.42 -7.28
C GLY A 116 -3.22 -15.42 -7.66
N PRO A 117 -3.53 -14.52 -8.58
CA PRO A 117 -2.61 -13.51 -9.04
C PRO A 117 -2.40 -12.39 -8.02
N LEU A 118 -1.27 -11.69 -8.15
CA LEU A 118 -1.03 -10.42 -7.47
C LEU A 118 -1.58 -9.25 -8.28
N THR A 119 -2.00 -8.18 -7.60
CA THR A 119 -2.36 -6.93 -8.29
C THR A 119 -1.18 -6.37 -9.07
N PRO A 120 -1.40 -5.69 -10.22
CA PRO A 120 -0.33 -5.18 -11.08
C PRO A 120 0.66 -4.26 -10.35
N TRP A 121 0.16 -3.30 -9.56
CA TRP A 121 1.02 -2.41 -8.78
C TRP A 121 1.86 -3.16 -7.74
N PHE A 122 1.27 -4.14 -7.05
CA PHE A 122 2.00 -4.90 -6.05
C PHE A 122 3.10 -5.77 -6.68
N GLN A 123 2.84 -6.36 -7.84
CA GLN A 123 3.87 -7.08 -8.61
C GLN A 123 5.06 -6.15 -8.95
N LEU A 124 4.77 -4.93 -9.41
CA LEU A 124 5.81 -3.97 -9.77
C LEU A 124 6.61 -3.50 -8.55
N ILE A 125 5.93 -3.21 -7.45
CA ILE A 125 6.58 -2.83 -6.19
C ILE A 125 7.45 -3.99 -5.68
N LEU A 126 6.94 -5.20 -5.65
CA LEU A 126 7.65 -6.41 -5.23
C LEU A 126 8.91 -6.63 -6.08
N LYS A 127 8.77 -6.54 -7.40
CA LYS A 127 9.87 -6.76 -8.35
C LYS A 127 10.99 -5.71 -8.22
N HIS A 128 10.63 -4.45 -8.02
CA HIS A 128 11.57 -3.35 -8.19
C HIS A 128 12.03 -2.70 -6.88
N ARG A 129 11.26 -2.77 -5.80
CA ARG A 129 11.47 -1.90 -4.63
C ARG A 129 11.23 -2.53 -3.28
N LEU A 130 10.19 -3.36 -3.10
CA LEU A 130 9.75 -3.78 -1.78
C LEU A 130 10.87 -4.37 -0.93
N LYS A 131 11.64 -5.29 -1.51
CA LYS A 131 12.73 -5.95 -0.79
C LYS A 131 13.80 -4.96 -0.32
N LEU A 132 14.19 -4.04 -1.20
CA LEU A 132 15.15 -3.00 -0.86
C LEU A 132 14.69 -2.14 0.32
N TRP A 133 13.44 -1.70 0.30
CA TRP A 133 12.89 -0.89 1.38
C TRP A 133 12.73 -1.70 2.66
N TRP A 134 12.25 -2.95 2.54
CA TRP A 134 12.07 -3.82 3.70
C TRP A 134 13.38 -4.20 4.38
N ASP A 135 14.43 -4.47 3.61
CA ASP A 135 15.76 -4.78 4.14
C ASP A 135 16.45 -3.57 4.82
N ASN A 136 15.91 -2.36 4.63
CA ASN A 136 16.43 -1.10 5.17
C ASN A 136 15.40 -0.34 6.04
N LEU A 137 14.52 -1.04 6.75
CA LEU A 137 13.48 -0.41 7.58
C LEU A 137 14.02 0.57 8.61
N GLU A 138 15.22 0.33 9.15
CA GLU A 138 15.87 1.22 10.11
C GLU A 138 16.45 2.49 9.48
N ASN A 139 16.63 2.49 8.15
CA ASN A 139 17.24 3.57 7.39
C ASN A 139 16.35 4.05 6.24
N LEU A 140 15.03 3.97 6.39
CA LEU A 140 14.08 4.33 5.33
C LEU A 140 14.24 5.78 4.85
N ASP A 141 14.76 6.67 5.69
CA ASP A 141 14.99 8.07 5.33
C ASP A 141 15.95 8.23 4.15
N GLU A 142 16.90 7.32 3.95
CA GLU A 142 17.81 7.32 2.81
C GLU A 142 17.10 7.02 1.48
N PHE A 143 15.93 6.37 1.53
CA PHE A 143 15.14 5.99 0.36
C PHE A 143 13.98 6.94 0.08
N LYS A 144 13.72 7.90 0.97
CA LYS A 144 12.65 8.88 0.81
C LYS A 144 12.96 9.81 -0.37
N ASN A 145 12.02 9.94 -1.28
CA ASN A 145 12.12 10.87 -2.38
C ASN A 145 10.75 11.46 -2.69
N TYR A 146 10.59 12.72 -2.37
CA TYR A 146 9.32 13.44 -2.50
C TYR A 146 9.20 14.26 -3.79
N GLU A 147 10.31 14.43 -4.50
CA GLU A 147 10.36 15.24 -5.73
C GLU A 147 10.11 14.38 -6.97
N LYS A 148 10.64 13.16 -6.99
CA LYS A 148 10.54 12.27 -8.16
C LYS A 148 9.38 11.29 -8.02
N ILE A 149 8.78 10.98 -9.17
CA ILE A 149 7.82 9.88 -9.31
C ILE A 149 8.54 8.74 -10.00
N LEU A 150 8.63 7.59 -9.32
CA LEU A 150 9.28 6.42 -9.87
C LEU A 150 8.39 5.78 -10.93
N GLN A 151 8.89 5.67 -12.16
CA GLN A 151 8.21 4.97 -13.24
C GLN A 151 8.44 3.47 -13.08
N LEU A 152 7.41 2.72 -12.69
CA LEU A 152 7.48 1.27 -12.62
C LEU A 152 6.86 0.66 -13.88
N LYS A 153 7.61 -0.22 -14.52
CA LYS A 153 7.21 -0.92 -15.75
C LYS A 153 7.41 -2.42 -15.60
N ALA A 154 6.55 -3.17 -16.24
CA ALA A 154 6.58 -4.63 -16.27
C ALA A 154 7.92 -5.19 -16.80
#